data_16f22ee98329f3dca4f63cd164989a6d
#
_entry.id   16f22ee98329f3dca4f63cd164989a6d
#
_cell.length_a   1.000
_cell.length_b   1.000
_cell.length_c   1.000
_cell.angle_alpha   90.00
_cell.angle_beta   90.00
_cell.angle_gamma   90.00
#
_symmetry.space_group_name_H-M   'P 1'
#
loop_
_entity.id
_entity.type
_entity.pdbx_description
1 polymer ?
#
loop_
_entity_poly.entity_id
_entity_poly.type
_entity_poly.pdbx_seq_one_letter_code
_entity_poly.pdbx_strand_id
1 'polypeptide(L)'
;MSKANLQLGRREVLAGALGLAGAAFIAFGPRSTRDVPAGRKVVDYWEKWTQHEGRAMQEVVDLFNATQDKHFVRYMVTAGIDQKARIAIAGGLPPDLIGLWNYNVPEFAETRAAYSLEELGVGDRLPLERYARAVRPILTHPDSSGSDRMWAVPNTGGTLALYYNKKLFREAGLDPNQPPRTISELDAISTRLDIIGGDGEIKRAGFMHIEPGWWSAIWGMQFGGSLYDATGNRSLATSEAYLRAARWVQEYSRKLGTDASLRFKSGFANEYSSPRNALLDGKVAMVVQGPWLANVINRFAPDFEYGVAPMPVADELYDPTQPIGLVESDILIIPRGAPNAEGALEFLLFTQRPEIIERLSIAHFKNTTLSTASEDFIVKHPNSGVRVFNAIADSPRGVLVPRTRAWPECKDQMDGAAQRLWMCEESAESIMESVRVRSQAAMDRVLEMNNRRA
;
A
#
# COMPACT_ATOMS: atom_id res chain seq x y z
N MET A 1 46.41 -21.52 -32.65
CA MET A 1 45.79 -20.54 -31.72
C MET A 1 44.64 -19.88 -32.46
N SER A 2 43.41 -20.37 -32.19
CA SER A 2 42.17 -19.88 -32.83
C SER A 2 41.66 -18.67 -32.04
N LYS A 3 41.51 -17.53 -32.72
CA LYS A 3 40.83 -16.35 -32.16
C LYS A 3 39.34 -16.59 -32.27
N ALA A 4 38.68 -16.85 -31.12
CA ALA A 4 37.23 -16.85 -31.04
C ALA A 4 36.72 -15.41 -31.23
N ASN A 5 36.09 -15.11 -32.35
CA ASN A 5 35.34 -13.88 -32.56
C ASN A 5 34.03 -13.99 -31.77
N LEU A 6 33.93 -13.31 -30.65
CA LEU A 6 32.65 -13.08 -29.95
C LEU A 6 31.82 -12.11 -30.82
N GLN A 7 30.85 -12.63 -31.57
CA GLN A 7 29.81 -11.81 -32.21
C GLN A 7 28.68 -11.63 -31.20
N LEU A 8 28.67 -10.52 -30.47
CA LEU A 8 27.54 -10.13 -29.64
C LEU A 8 26.34 -9.79 -30.54
N GLY A 9 25.20 -10.40 -30.26
CA GLY A 9 23.94 -10.11 -30.93
C GLY A 9 23.45 -8.68 -30.68
N ARG A 10 22.71 -8.11 -31.65
CA ARG A 10 22.12 -6.73 -31.50
C ARG A 10 21.36 -6.52 -30.19
N ARG A 11 20.69 -7.55 -29.66
CA ARG A 11 19.98 -7.52 -28.36
C ARG A 11 20.93 -7.43 -27.18
N GLU A 12 22.06 -8.11 -27.21
CA GLU A 12 23.07 -8.09 -26.15
C GLU A 12 23.84 -6.77 -26.13
N VAL A 13 24.10 -6.16 -27.29
CA VAL A 13 24.69 -4.82 -27.39
C VAL A 13 23.72 -3.75 -26.88
N LEU A 14 22.40 -3.85 -27.18
CA LEU A 14 21.37 -2.95 -26.68
C LEU A 14 21.16 -3.10 -25.17
N ALA A 15 21.15 -4.31 -24.65
CA ALA A 15 21.03 -4.56 -23.21
C ALA A 15 22.27 -4.04 -22.44
N GLY A 16 23.46 -4.24 -22.98
CA GLY A 16 24.71 -3.69 -22.45
C GLY A 16 24.75 -2.16 -22.47
N ALA A 17 24.31 -1.54 -23.59
CA ALA A 17 24.25 -0.08 -23.72
C ALA A 17 23.20 0.57 -22.76
N LEU A 18 22.03 -0.07 -22.59
CA LEU A 18 21.01 0.37 -21.62
C LEU A 18 21.48 0.18 -20.18
N GLY A 19 22.20 -0.89 -19.88
CA GLY A 19 22.82 -1.12 -18.56
C GLY A 19 23.89 -0.08 -18.24
N LEU A 20 24.77 0.25 -19.21
CA LEU A 20 25.80 1.30 -19.06
C LEU A 20 25.19 2.70 -18.96
N ALA A 21 24.16 3.02 -19.75
CA ALA A 21 23.44 4.29 -19.65
C ALA A 21 22.68 4.42 -18.33
N GLY A 22 22.08 3.34 -17.83
CA GLY A 22 21.44 3.28 -16.52
C GLY A 22 22.45 3.47 -15.38
N ALA A 23 23.59 2.78 -15.43
CA ALA A 23 24.67 2.94 -14.47
C ALA A 23 25.30 4.34 -14.50
N ALA A 24 25.51 4.92 -15.70
CA ALA A 24 25.99 6.29 -15.85
C ALA A 24 24.97 7.32 -15.33
N PHE A 25 23.66 7.08 -15.54
CA PHE A 25 22.62 7.96 -14.99
C PHE A 25 22.55 7.87 -13.45
N ILE A 26 22.74 6.68 -12.88
CA ILE A 26 22.82 6.50 -11.41
C ILE A 26 24.09 7.14 -10.84
N ALA A 27 25.23 7.02 -11.54
CA ALA A 27 26.51 7.55 -11.09
C ALA A 27 26.68 9.07 -11.32
N PHE A 28 26.08 9.61 -12.43
CA PHE A 28 26.28 10.99 -12.89
C PHE A 28 24.96 11.75 -13.12
N GLY A 29 23.80 11.15 -12.83
CA GLY A 29 22.50 11.82 -12.94
C GLY A 29 22.38 13.03 -12.01
N PRO A 30 21.41 13.92 -12.24
CA PRO A 30 21.27 15.14 -11.46
C PRO A 30 21.09 14.79 -9.98
N ARG A 31 22.10 15.05 -9.19
CA ARG A 31 22.07 15.00 -7.72
C ARG A 31 21.39 16.26 -7.22
N SER A 32 20.61 16.15 -6.14
CA SER A 32 20.08 17.32 -5.45
C SER A 32 21.22 18.35 -5.25
N THR A 33 21.04 19.55 -5.77
CA THR A 33 22.04 20.65 -5.72
C THR A 33 22.08 21.36 -4.36
N ARG A 34 21.47 20.80 -3.31
CA ARG A 34 21.63 21.33 -1.97
C ARG A 34 23.09 21.15 -1.57
N ASP A 35 23.79 22.28 -1.33
CA ASP A 35 25.17 22.28 -0.87
C ASP A 35 25.27 21.48 0.45
N VAL A 36 26.07 20.43 0.43
CA VAL A 36 26.37 19.68 1.65
C VAL A 36 27.30 20.51 2.51
N PRO A 37 26.94 20.81 3.77
CA PRO A 37 27.82 21.57 4.66
C PRO A 37 29.17 20.85 4.84
N ALA A 38 30.24 21.63 4.85
CA ALA A 38 31.58 21.10 4.99
C ALA A 38 31.72 20.24 6.27
N GLY A 39 32.36 19.08 6.16
CA GLY A 39 32.61 18.16 7.27
C GLY A 39 31.50 17.17 7.56
N ARG A 40 30.33 17.28 6.96
CA ARG A 40 29.24 16.32 7.14
C ARG A 40 29.34 15.13 6.16
N LYS A 41 29.02 13.92 6.65
CA LYS A 41 28.87 12.73 5.81
C LYS A 41 27.48 12.71 5.20
N VAL A 42 27.38 12.53 3.87
CA VAL A 42 26.09 12.45 3.18
C VAL A 42 25.39 11.13 3.47
N VAL A 43 24.07 11.19 3.61
CA VAL A 43 23.14 10.06 3.63
C VAL A 43 22.18 10.22 2.46
N ASP A 44 22.29 9.39 1.43
CA ASP A 44 21.39 9.40 0.28
C ASP A 44 20.11 8.64 0.62
N TYR A 45 19.00 9.37 0.76
CA TYR A 45 17.68 8.83 1.06
C TYR A 45 16.79 8.88 -0.19
N TRP A 46 16.44 7.72 -0.73
CA TRP A 46 15.51 7.58 -1.83
C TRP A 46 14.10 7.32 -1.33
N GLU A 47 13.12 8.07 -1.87
CA GLU A 47 11.72 7.95 -1.50
C GLU A 47 10.82 8.12 -2.73
N LYS A 48 9.62 7.53 -2.69
CA LYS A 48 8.60 7.59 -3.75
C LYS A 48 7.66 8.78 -3.67
N TRP A 49 7.59 9.43 -2.52
CA TRP A 49 6.61 10.47 -2.25
C TRP A 49 6.86 11.75 -3.03
N THR A 50 5.79 12.25 -3.64
CA THR A 50 5.80 13.50 -4.42
C THR A 50 4.91 14.56 -3.77
N GLN A 51 4.88 15.76 -4.32
CA GLN A 51 4.00 16.86 -3.94
C GLN A 51 4.01 17.14 -2.42
N HIS A 52 2.84 17.10 -1.76
CA HIS A 52 2.71 17.42 -0.34
C HIS A 52 3.38 16.39 0.58
N GLU A 53 3.28 15.12 0.26
CA GLU A 53 3.92 14.05 1.03
C GLU A 53 5.45 14.19 0.98
N GLY A 54 6.01 14.45 -0.21
CA GLY A 54 7.44 14.69 -0.38
C GLY A 54 7.91 15.94 0.35
N ARG A 55 7.11 17.02 0.37
CA ARG A 55 7.44 18.22 1.16
C ARG A 55 7.44 17.95 2.66
N ALA A 56 6.45 17.22 3.16
CA ALA A 56 6.38 16.85 4.57
C ALA A 56 7.57 16.02 5.03
N MET A 57 8.02 15.04 4.21
CA MET A 57 9.24 14.29 4.51
C MET A 57 10.49 15.19 4.41
N GLN A 58 10.56 16.12 3.45
CA GLN A 58 11.67 17.06 3.37
C GLN A 58 11.78 17.92 4.63
N GLU A 59 10.66 18.32 5.25
CA GLU A 59 10.67 19.05 6.53
C GLU A 59 11.24 18.20 7.67
N VAL A 60 10.94 16.88 7.71
CA VAL A 60 11.52 15.94 8.68
C VAL A 60 13.04 15.80 8.46
N VAL A 61 13.47 15.71 7.20
CA VAL A 61 14.89 15.69 6.83
C VAL A 61 15.58 16.98 7.24
N ASP A 62 14.98 18.13 6.95
CA ASP A 62 15.55 19.43 7.32
C ASP A 62 15.67 19.59 8.84
N LEU A 63 14.69 19.10 9.60
CA LEU A 63 14.72 19.06 11.05
C LEU A 63 15.88 18.19 11.57
N PHE A 64 16.06 17.00 11.03
CA PHE A 64 17.20 16.14 11.38
C PHE A 64 18.53 16.85 11.07
N ASN A 65 18.68 17.39 9.86
CA ASN A 65 19.88 18.08 9.43
C ASN A 65 20.22 19.32 10.29
N ALA A 66 19.21 19.93 10.92
CA ALA A 66 19.38 21.07 11.81
C ALA A 66 19.75 20.66 13.26
N THR A 67 19.46 19.42 13.67
CA THR A 67 19.65 18.98 15.07
C THR A 67 21.00 18.34 15.35
N GLN A 68 21.84 18.13 14.35
CA GLN A 68 23.16 17.53 14.47
C GLN A 68 24.07 18.01 13.32
N ASP A 69 25.38 17.84 13.43
CA ASP A 69 26.38 18.30 12.48
C ASP A 69 27.25 17.20 11.85
N LYS A 70 26.98 15.93 12.19
CA LYS A 70 27.75 14.76 11.75
C LYS A 70 27.31 14.25 10.37
N HIS A 71 26.02 14.17 10.12
CA HIS A 71 25.42 13.65 8.90
C HIS A 71 24.57 14.70 8.19
N PHE A 72 24.46 14.57 6.88
CA PHE A 72 23.55 15.37 6.06
C PHE A 72 22.69 14.45 5.19
N VAL A 73 21.41 14.34 5.53
CA VAL A 73 20.46 13.55 4.74
C VAL A 73 20.09 14.34 3.49
N ARG A 74 20.29 13.72 2.35
CA ARG A 74 19.91 14.21 1.04
C ARG A 74 18.70 13.45 0.51
N TYR A 75 17.55 14.06 0.60
CA TYR A 75 16.28 13.47 0.17
C TYR A 75 16.11 13.51 -1.35
N MET A 76 15.76 12.40 -1.96
CA MET A 76 15.62 12.24 -3.40
C MET A 76 14.34 11.49 -3.76
N VAL A 77 13.43 12.17 -4.49
CA VAL A 77 12.23 11.54 -5.02
C VAL A 77 12.58 10.66 -6.23
N THR A 78 12.21 9.39 -6.17
CA THR A 78 12.57 8.38 -7.16
C THR A 78 11.33 7.63 -7.67
N ALA A 79 10.91 7.90 -8.89
CA ALA A 79 9.84 7.13 -9.54
C ALA A 79 10.32 5.70 -9.85
N GLY A 80 9.43 4.69 -9.68
CA GLY A 80 9.77 3.27 -9.87
C GLY A 80 10.86 2.81 -8.89
N ILE A 81 10.77 3.27 -7.66
CA ILE A 81 11.79 3.13 -6.62
C ILE A 81 12.14 1.67 -6.32
N ASP A 82 11.17 0.78 -6.29
CA ASP A 82 11.34 -0.64 -6.03
C ASP A 82 12.24 -1.33 -7.07
N GLN A 83 12.01 -1.06 -8.35
CA GLN A 83 12.87 -1.58 -9.44
C GLN A 83 14.25 -0.94 -9.40
N LYS A 84 14.33 0.38 -9.22
CA LYS A 84 15.61 1.11 -9.17
C LYS A 84 16.45 0.70 -7.96
N ALA A 85 15.82 0.48 -6.81
CA ALA A 85 16.50 -0.02 -5.62
C ALA A 85 17.14 -1.38 -5.86
N ARG A 86 16.39 -2.32 -6.46
CA ARG A 86 16.93 -3.65 -6.83
C ARG A 86 18.14 -3.56 -7.77
N ILE A 87 18.05 -2.72 -8.80
CA ILE A 87 19.14 -2.51 -9.75
C ILE A 87 20.36 -1.90 -9.07
N ALA A 88 20.17 -0.87 -8.24
CA ALA A 88 21.27 -0.19 -7.55
C ALA A 88 21.99 -1.13 -6.57
N ILE A 89 21.24 -1.93 -5.79
CA ILE A 89 21.81 -2.91 -4.86
C ILE A 89 22.56 -4.00 -5.63
N ALA A 90 21.96 -4.57 -6.68
CA ALA A 90 22.61 -5.60 -7.49
C ALA A 90 23.86 -5.06 -8.22
N GLY A 91 23.89 -3.79 -8.57
CA GLY A 91 25.03 -3.09 -9.15
C GLY A 91 26.12 -2.66 -8.13
N GLY A 92 25.93 -2.90 -6.82
CA GLY A 92 26.88 -2.52 -5.78
C GLY A 92 26.92 -1.00 -5.50
N LEU A 93 25.90 -0.26 -5.91
CA LEU A 93 25.78 1.20 -5.73
C LEU A 93 24.43 1.57 -5.08
N PRO A 94 24.07 0.99 -3.93
CA PRO A 94 22.82 1.32 -3.26
C PRO A 94 22.85 2.75 -2.69
N PRO A 95 21.67 3.39 -2.50
CA PRO A 95 21.57 4.54 -1.59
C PRO A 95 21.78 4.10 -0.13
N ASP A 96 21.78 5.05 0.80
CA ASP A 96 21.97 4.74 2.21
C ASP A 96 20.66 4.36 2.92
N LEU A 97 19.54 4.93 2.47
CA LEU A 97 18.20 4.67 3.01
C LEU A 97 17.17 4.63 1.87
N ILE A 98 16.19 3.75 1.98
CA ILE A 98 15.14 3.59 0.97
C ILE A 98 13.77 3.53 1.64
N GLY A 99 12.83 4.38 1.14
CA GLY A 99 11.41 4.31 1.47
C GLY A 99 10.65 3.47 0.44
N LEU A 100 10.03 2.38 0.89
CA LEU A 100 9.34 1.40 0.06
C LEU A 100 7.90 1.15 0.55
N TRP A 101 7.21 0.24 -0.11
CA TRP A 101 5.93 -0.30 0.37
C TRP A 101 6.17 -1.58 1.18
N ASN A 102 5.26 -1.86 2.10
CA ASN A 102 5.31 -3.03 2.98
C ASN A 102 5.52 -4.37 2.28
N TYR A 103 4.94 -4.56 1.10
CA TYR A 103 5.05 -5.80 0.34
C TYR A 103 6.47 -6.08 -0.21
N ASN A 104 7.38 -5.12 -0.12
CA ASN A 104 8.77 -5.31 -0.51
C ASN A 104 9.61 -6.03 0.57
N VAL A 105 9.18 -6.04 1.83
CA VAL A 105 9.96 -6.63 2.93
C VAL A 105 10.38 -8.08 2.67
N PRO A 106 9.49 -9.00 2.23
CA PRO A 106 9.89 -10.38 1.96
C PRO A 106 11.04 -10.49 0.93
N GLU A 107 10.98 -9.69 -0.14
CA GLU A 107 12.03 -9.72 -1.17
C GLU A 107 13.38 -9.29 -0.63
N PHE A 108 13.44 -8.16 0.09
CA PHE A 108 14.69 -7.60 0.60
C PHE A 108 15.27 -8.45 1.73
N ALA A 109 14.42 -9.10 2.53
CA ALA A 109 14.83 -10.04 3.56
C ALA A 109 15.41 -11.34 2.98
N GLU A 110 14.64 -12.04 2.12
CA GLU A 110 15.02 -13.33 1.55
C GLU A 110 16.24 -13.24 0.62
N THR A 111 16.43 -12.10 -0.05
CA THR A 111 17.63 -11.86 -0.88
C THR A 111 18.80 -11.30 -0.10
N ARG A 112 18.62 -11.00 1.20
CA ARG A 112 19.60 -10.29 2.03
C ARG A 112 20.03 -8.96 1.40
N ALA A 113 19.13 -8.30 0.69
CA ALA A 113 19.37 -7.00 0.06
C ALA A 113 19.29 -5.83 1.05
N ALA A 114 18.75 -6.05 2.25
CA ALA A 114 18.76 -5.10 3.36
C ALA A 114 19.50 -5.66 4.57
N TYR A 115 19.80 -4.80 5.54
CA TYR A 115 20.19 -5.20 6.89
C TYR A 115 18.94 -5.40 7.75
N SER A 116 18.97 -6.40 8.64
CA SER A 116 18.02 -6.43 9.75
C SER A 116 18.44 -5.44 10.85
N LEU A 117 17.49 -5.02 11.68
CA LEU A 117 17.82 -4.09 12.79
C LEU A 117 18.66 -4.77 13.87
N GLU A 118 18.55 -6.08 14.01
CA GLU A 118 19.40 -6.87 14.90
C GLU A 118 20.86 -6.90 14.40
N GLU A 119 21.09 -7.04 13.07
CA GLU A 119 22.44 -6.93 12.48
C GLU A 119 23.06 -5.54 12.70
N LEU A 120 22.22 -4.50 12.77
CA LEU A 120 22.65 -3.13 13.04
C LEU A 120 22.77 -2.82 14.55
N GLY A 121 22.50 -3.79 15.42
CA GLY A 121 22.64 -3.66 16.88
C GLY A 121 21.59 -2.76 17.54
N VAL A 122 20.42 -2.58 16.91
CA VAL A 122 19.37 -1.67 17.41
C VAL A 122 18.00 -2.32 17.57
N GLY A 123 17.89 -3.62 17.40
CA GLY A 123 16.61 -4.35 17.56
C GLY A 123 15.94 -4.05 18.91
N ASP A 124 16.69 -4.07 20.01
CA ASP A 124 16.18 -3.78 21.35
C ASP A 124 15.75 -2.32 21.57
N ARG A 125 16.19 -1.40 20.73
CA ARG A 125 15.82 0.04 20.80
C ARG A 125 14.47 0.34 20.20
N LEU A 126 13.94 -0.57 19.37
CA LEU A 126 12.68 -0.44 18.65
C LEU A 126 11.82 -1.70 18.86
N PRO A 127 11.35 -1.94 20.10
CA PRO A 127 10.52 -3.11 20.37
C PRO A 127 9.25 -3.10 19.52
N LEU A 128 8.88 -4.25 18.94
CA LEU A 128 7.74 -4.38 18.03
C LEU A 128 6.42 -3.95 18.67
N GLU A 129 6.29 -4.10 19.99
CA GLU A 129 5.09 -3.76 20.77
C GLU A 129 4.73 -2.29 20.72
N ARG A 130 5.66 -1.43 20.40
CA ARG A 130 5.42 0.00 20.22
C ARG A 130 4.53 0.31 18.99
N TYR A 131 4.48 -0.60 18.03
CA TYR A 131 3.69 -0.45 16.82
C TYR A 131 2.32 -1.12 16.94
N ALA A 132 1.34 -0.63 16.19
CA ALA A 132 0.01 -1.20 16.12
C ALA A 132 0.06 -2.68 15.69
N ARG A 133 -0.85 -3.49 16.21
CA ARG A 133 -0.79 -4.97 16.11
C ARG A 133 -0.63 -5.48 14.69
N ALA A 134 -1.42 -4.94 13.76
CA ALA A 134 -1.35 -5.38 12.36
C ALA A 134 -0.18 -4.76 11.58
N VAL A 135 0.53 -3.75 12.14
CA VAL A 135 1.76 -3.20 11.56
C VAL A 135 2.96 -4.09 11.86
N ARG A 136 3.02 -4.71 13.03
CA ARG A 136 4.17 -5.53 13.47
C ARG A 136 4.62 -6.59 12.46
N PRO A 137 3.72 -7.45 11.97
CA PRO A 137 4.11 -8.46 10.99
C PRO A 137 4.56 -7.89 9.63
N ILE A 138 4.23 -6.63 9.32
CA ILE A 138 4.74 -5.95 8.12
C ILE A 138 6.26 -5.77 8.18
N LEU A 139 6.80 -5.53 9.38
CA LEU A 139 8.19 -5.13 9.61
C LEU A 139 9.14 -6.32 9.71
N THR A 140 8.60 -7.51 9.94
CA THR A 140 9.38 -8.73 10.20
C THR A 140 9.30 -9.73 9.06
N HIS A 141 10.35 -10.53 8.91
CA HIS A 141 10.38 -11.69 8.02
C HIS A 141 11.42 -12.69 8.55
N PRO A 142 11.22 -14.01 8.40
CA PRO A 142 12.22 -14.98 8.75
C PRO A 142 13.55 -14.75 8.00
N ASP A 143 14.65 -14.90 8.71
CA ASP A 143 15.98 -14.98 8.10
C ASP A 143 16.28 -16.41 7.59
N SER A 144 17.48 -16.65 7.08
CA SER A 144 17.88 -17.98 6.57
C SER A 144 17.94 -19.07 7.64
N SER A 145 17.90 -18.72 8.93
CA SER A 145 17.80 -19.67 10.04
C SER A 145 16.34 -19.98 10.43
N GLY A 146 15.38 -19.31 9.82
CA GLY A 146 13.97 -19.36 10.18
C GLY A 146 13.58 -18.48 11.37
N SER A 147 14.52 -17.65 11.86
CA SER A 147 14.25 -16.72 12.97
C SER A 147 13.66 -15.42 12.44
N ASP A 148 12.52 -15.00 13.00
CA ASP A 148 11.95 -13.68 12.66
C ASP A 148 12.92 -12.56 13.02
N ARG A 149 13.19 -11.68 12.05
CA ARG A 149 14.00 -10.47 12.19
C ARG A 149 13.22 -9.26 11.73
N MET A 150 13.54 -8.11 12.29
CA MET A 150 12.97 -6.83 11.86
C MET A 150 13.83 -6.25 10.74
N TRP A 151 13.27 -6.21 9.51
CA TRP A 151 13.97 -5.77 8.28
C TRP A 151 13.65 -4.33 7.90
N ALA A 152 12.61 -3.77 8.50
CA ALA A 152 12.13 -2.44 8.17
C ALA A 152 11.57 -1.76 9.42
N VAL A 153 11.48 -0.42 9.36
CA VAL A 153 10.64 0.34 10.27
C VAL A 153 9.47 0.96 9.50
N PRO A 154 8.33 1.22 10.15
CA PRO A 154 7.23 1.89 9.47
C PRO A 154 7.55 3.37 9.29
N ASN A 155 7.15 3.91 8.14
CA ASN A 155 7.31 5.33 7.82
C ASN A 155 5.99 6.08 8.00
N THR A 156 4.90 5.57 7.40
CA THR A 156 3.52 6.06 7.64
C THR A 156 2.53 4.91 7.58
N GLY A 157 1.39 5.04 8.27
CA GLY A 157 0.28 4.09 8.19
C GLY A 157 -0.51 4.22 6.88
N GLY A 158 -1.19 3.15 6.48
CA GLY A 158 -1.99 3.11 5.27
C GLY A 158 -3.13 2.10 5.41
N THR A 159 -4.07 2.32 6.32
CA THR A 159 -5.19 1.41 6.56
C THR A 159 -6.36 1.76 5.66
N LEU A 160 -7.14 0.77 5.17
CA LEU A 160 -8.30 1.02 4.35
C LEU A 160 -9.60 1.03 5.17
N ALA A 161 -10.49 1.95 4.80
CA ALA A 161 -11.80 2.11 5.40
C ALA A 161 -12.85 2.55 4.36
N LEU A 162 -14.11 2.51 4.73
CA LEU A 162 -15.23 3.02 3.93
C LEU A 162 -15.43 4.51 4.21
N TYR A 163 -15.30 5.34 3.17
CA TYR A 163 -15.75 6.73 3.17
C TYR A 163 -17.17 6.82 2.60
N TYR A 164 -18.00 7.69 3.16
CA TYR A 164 -19.35 7.90 2.67
C TYR A 164 -19.79 9.36 2.77
N ASN A 165 -20.63 9.79 1.81
CA ASN A 165 -21.17 11.13 1.72
C ASN A 165 -22.40 11.28 2.62
N LYS A 166 -22.26 11.98 3.76
CA LYS A 166 -23.34 12.18 4.75
C LYS A 166 -24.54 12.96 4.18
N LYS A 167 -24.30 13.88 3.24
CA LYS A 167 -25.39 14.64 2.60
C LYS A 167 -26.28 13.71 1.78
N LEU A 168 -25.68 12.81 0.98
CA LEU A 168 -26.44 11.86 0.15
C LEU A 168 -27.22 10.85 1.01
N PHE A 169 -26.69 10.48 2.18
CA PHE A 169 -27.42 9.65 3.15
C PHE A 169 -28.69 10.36 3.61
N ARG A 170 -28.61 11.62 4.04
CA ARG A 170 -29.77 12.40 4.45
C ARG A 170 -30.81 12.58 3.34
N GLU A 171 -30.33 12.87 2.11
CA GLU A 171 -31.22 13.01 0.93
C GLU A 171 -32.00 11.73 0.64
N ALA A 172 -31.40 10.55 0.90
CA ALA A 172 -32.03 9.24 0.74
C ALA A 172 -32.87 8.82 1.99
N GLY A 173 -33.01 9.69 3.00
CA GLY A 173 -33.69 9.36 4.25
C GLY A 173 -32.97 8.30 5.11
N LEU A 174 -31.64 8.22 4.97
CA LEU A 174 -30.76 7.37 5.78
C LEU A 174 -30.15 8.17 6.93
N ASP A 175 -29.90 7.53 8.07
CA ASP A 175 -29.17 8.16 9.16
C ASP A 175 -27.67 8.30 8.76
N PRO A 176 -27.14 9.53 8.68
CA PRO A 176 -25.75 9.76 8.28
C PRO A 176 -24.70 9.29 9.32
N ASN A 177 -25.14 8.81 10.48
CA ASN A 177 -24.29 8.27 11.54
C ASN A 177 -24.36 6.75 11.64
N GLN A 178 -25.10 6.10 10.75
CA GLN A 178 -25.21 4.65 10.65
C GLN A 178 -24.73 4.15 9.27
N PRO A 179 -23.40 4.10 9.06
CA PRO A 179 -22.83 3.50 7.85
C PRO A 179 -23.04 1.98 7.83
N PRO A 180 -22.97 1.33 6.66
CA PRO A 180 -23.06 -0.12 6.57
C PRO A 180 -21.90 -0.79 7.31
N ARG A 181 -22.19 -1.83 8.06
CA ARG A 181 -21.26 -2.63 8.86
C ARG A 181 -21.01 -4.01 8.25
N THR A 182 -22.01 -4.50 7.52
CA THR A 182 -21.97 -5.80 6.87
C THR A 182 -22.20 -5.66 5.36
N ILE A 183 -21.91 -6.71 4.61
CA ILE A 183 -22.13 -6.77 3.16
C ILE A 183 -23.61 -6.61 2.84
N SER A 184 -24.52 -7.26 3.60
CA SER A 184 -25.96 -7.11 3.41
C SER A 184 -26.43 -5.67 3.68
N GLU A 185 -25.90 -5.00 4.71
CA GLU A 185 -26.18 -3.58 4.96
C GLU A 185 -25.63 -2.68 3.84
N LEU A 186 -24.44 -2.97 3.31
CA LEU A 186 -23.84 -2.23 2.19
C LEU A 186 -24.75 -2.33 0.95
N ASP A 187 -25.22 -3.53 0.62
CA ASP A 187 -26.08 -3.77 -0.54
C ASP A 187 -27.43 -3.06 -0.39
N ALA A 188 -28.03 -3.11 0.79
CA ALA A 188 -29.30 -2.45 1.08
C ALA A 188 -29.18 -0.92 1.02
N ILE A 189 -28.17 -0.35 1.67
CA ILE A 189 -27.92 1.10 1.69
C ILE A 189 -27.55 1.59 0.28
N SER A 190 -26.72 0.86 -0.43
CA SER A 190 -26.31 1.16 -1.79
C SER A 190 -27.49 1.24 -2.73
N THR A 191 -28.42 0.26 -2.65
CA THR A 191 -29.64 0.23 -3.46
C THR A 191 -30.51 1.47 -3.23
N ARG A 192 -30.58 1.98 -1.99
CA ARG A 192 -31.33 3.22 -1.68
C ARG A 192 -30.63 4.49 -2.17
N LEU A 193 -29.33 4.45 -2.35
CA LEU A 193 -28.52 5.56 -2.84
C LEU A 193 -28.37 5.57 -4.37
N ASP A 194 -28.62 4.44 -5.03
CA ASP A 194 -28.56 4.34 -6.49
C ASP A 194 -29.59 5.26 -7.15
N ILE A 195 -29.20 5.97 -8.20
CA ILE A 195 -30.11 6.69 -9.10
C ILE A 195 -29.84 6.21 -10.52
N ILE A 196 -30.80 5.46 -11.06
CA ILE A 196 -30.75 4.94 -12.43
C ILE A 196 -31.85 5.64 -13.25
N GLY A 197 -31.49 6.21 -14.41
CA GLY A 197 -32.41 6.85 -15.33
C GLY A 197 -33.35 5.85 -16.01
N GLY A 198 -34.44 6.33 -16.59
CA GLY A 198 -35.38 5.48 -17.32
C GLY A 198 -34.79 4.80 -18.56
N ASP A 199 -33.65 5.27 -19.03
CA ASP A 199 -32.82 4.71 -20.10
C ASP A 199 -31.82 3.63 -19.62
N GLY A 200 -31.82 3.32 -18.32
CA GLY A 200 -30.87 2.40 -17.69
C GLY A 200 -29.49 3.02 -17.40
N GLU A 201 -29.31 4.32 -17.66
CA GLU A 201 -28.02 4.97 -17.32
C GLU A 201 -27.92 5.29 -15.84
N ILE A 202 -26.73 5.02 -15.29
CA ILE A 202 -26.43 5.34 -13.91
C ILE A 202 -26.17 6.85 -13.78
N LYS A 203 -26.94 7.53 -12.96
CA LYS A 203 -26.73 8.95 -12.59
C LYS A 203 -25.93 9.07 -11.30
N ARG A 204 -26.14 8.12 -10.36
CA ARG A 204 -25.40 7.96 -9.13
C ARG A 204 -25.38 6.48 -8.74
N ALA A 205 -24.23 5.99 -8.30
CA ALA A 205 -24.10 4.69 -7.67
C ALA A 205 -23.95 4.86 -6.15
N GLY A 206 -24.67 4.07 -5.36
CA GLY A 206 -24.49 4.03 -3.91
C GLY A 206 -23.09 3.55 -3.55
N PHE A 207 -22.63 2.52 -4.27
CA PHE A 207 -21.30 1.94 -4.13
C PHE A 207 -20.86 1.30 -5.45
N MET A 208 -19.55 1.29 -5.70
CA MET A 208 -18.93 0.55 -6.80
C MET A 208 -17.58 -0.02 -6.34
N HIS A 209 -17.47 -1.34 -6.22
CA HIS A 209 -16.22 -1.96 -5.78
C HIS A 209 -15.05 -1.82 -6.78
N ILE A 210 -15.33 -1.46 -8.04
CA ILE A 210 -14.33 -1.07 -9.04
C ILE A 210 -13.90 0.40 -8.93
N GLU A 211 -14.44 1.18 -7.99
CA GLU A 211 -14.04 2.57 -7.75
C GLU A 211 -13.40 2.73 -6.38
N PRO A 212 -12.14 3.11 -6.31
CA PRO A 212 -11.18 3.24 -7.41
C PRO A 212 -10.68 1.90 -7.98
N GLY A 213 -10.94 0.77 -7.30
CA GLY A 213 -10.58 -0.58 -7.73
C GLY A 213 -9.09 -0.93 -7.54
N TRP A 214 -8.39 -0.23 -6.65
CA TRP A 214 -6.94 -0.42 -6.45
C TRP A 214 -6.58 -1.66 -5.61
N TRP A 215 -7.53 -2.18 -4.83
CA TRP A 215 -7.32 -3.30 -3.91
C TRP A 215 -8.26 -4.46 -4.22
N SER A 216 -8.06 -5.07 -5.39
CA SER A 216 -8.93 -6.13 -5.90
C SER A 216 -9.04 -7.36 -4.98
N ALA A 217 -7.98 -7.67 -4.25
CA ALA A 217 -7.92 -8.84 -3.34
C ALA A 217 -8.69 -8.64 -2.03
N ILE A 218 -9.08 -7.41 -1.69
CA ILE A 218 -9.58 -7.06 -0.35
C ILE A 218 -10.93 -7.73 -0.03
N TRP A 219 -11.78 -7.92 -1.03
CA TRP A 219 -13.12 -8.44 -0.78
C TRP A 219 -13.11 -9.87 -0.26
N GLY A 220 -12.23 -10.74 -0.76
CA GLY A 220 -12.07 -12.07 -0.19
C GLY A 220 -11.68 -12.05 1.30
N MET A 221 -10.89 -11.04 1.70
CA MET A 221 -10.54 -10.84 3.11
C MET A 221 -11.74 -10.36 3.94
N GLN A 222 -12.62 -9.52 3.39
CA GLN A 222 -13.86 -9.09 4.04
C GLN A 222 -14.89 -10.21 4.19
N PHE A 223 -14.77 -11.27 3.40
CA PHE A 223 -15.49 -12.54 3.57
C PHE A 223 -14.75 -13.55 4.46
N GLY A 224 -13.68 -13.15 5.14
CA GLY A 224 -12.93 -13.96 6.10
C GLY A 224 -11.85 -14.86 5.48
N GLY A 225 -11.49 -14.63 4.22
CA GLY A 225 -10.46 -15.39 3.52
C GLY A 225 -9.05 -14.86 3.69
N SER A 226 -8.08 -15.72 3.43
CA SER A 226 -6.70 -15.39 3.13
C SER A 226 -6.40 -15.79 1.69
N LEU A 227 -5.61 -15.01 0.96
CA LEU A 227 -5.21 -15.35 -0.40
C LEU A 227 -4.03 -16.33 -0.44
N TYR A 228 -3.31 -16.45 0.67
CA TYR A 228 -2.08 -17.21 0.78
C TYR A 228 -2.01 -18.01 2.10
N ASP A 229 -1.64 -19.28 1.98
CA ASP A 229 -1.23 -20.12 3.10
C ASP A 229 0.31 -20.21 3.10
N ALA A 230 0.93 -19.46 4.02
CA ALA A 230 2.38 -19.41 4.14
C ALA A 230 2.99 -20.76 4.55
N THR A 231 2.29 -21.55 5.37
CA THR A 231 2.77 -22.82 5.88
C THR A 231 2.89 -23.88 4.78
N GLY A 232 1.90 -23.91 3.89
CA GLY A 232 1.87 -24.85 2.77
C GLY A 232 2.34 -24.28 1.44
N ASN A 233 2.80 -23.02 1.40
CA ASN A 233 3.13 -22.28 0.16
C ASN A 233 2.02 -22.43 -0.89
N ARG A 234 0.77 -22.17 -0.50
CA ARG A 234 -0.40 -22.42 -1.35
C ARG A 234 -1.21 -21.17 -1.60
N SER A 235 -1.66 -21.01 -2.85
CA SER A 235 -2.69 -20.05 -3.21
C SER A 235 -4.07 -20.52 -2.73
N LEU A 236 -4.77 -19.65 -2.01
CA LEU A 236 -6.12 -19.87 -1.49
C LEU A 236 -7.18 -19.07 -2.27
N ALA A 237 -6.89 -18.69 -3.50
CA ALA A 237 -7.81 -17.90 -4.32
C ALA A 237 -9.15 -18.59 -4.61
N THR A 238 -9.24 -19.91 -4.48
CA THR A 238 -10.49 -20.69 -4.59
C THR A 238 -11.08 -21.10 -3.25
N SER A 239 -10.63 -20.53 -2.14
CA SER A 239 -11.30 -20.75 -0.86
C SER A 239 -12.74 -20.23 -0.91
N GLU A 240 -13.63 -20.79 -0.08
CA GLU A 240 -15.05 -20.41 -0.09
C GLU A 240 -15.24 -18.91 0.12
N ALA A 241 -14.45 -18.30 0.98
CA ALA A 241 -14.50 -16.84 1.21
C ALA A 241 -14.22 -16.05 -0.06
N TYR A 242 -13.18 -16.40 -0.83
CA TYR A 242 -12.85 -15.73 -2.09
C TYR A 242 -13.87 -16.03 -3.19
N LEU A 243 -14.44 -17.25 -3.25
CA LEU A 243 -15.51 -17.56 -4.19
C LEU A 243 -16.80 -16.82 -3.86
N ARG A 244 -17.18 -16.72 -2.58
CA ARG A 244 -18.34 -15.89 -2.15
C ARG A 244 -18.14 -14.43 -2.55
N ALA A 245 -16.96 -13.86 -2.28
CA ALA A 245 -16.64 -12.49 -2.68
C ALA A 245 -16.70 -12.31 -4.20
N ALA A 246 -16.18 -13.25 -4.98
CA ALA A 246 -16.19 -13.19 -6.45
C ALA A 246 -17.62 -13.27 -7.01
N ARG A 247 -18.48 -14.14 -6.48
CA ARG A 247 -19.91 -14.22 -6.85
C ARG A 247 -20.62 -12.90 -6.50
N TRP A 248 -20.40 -12.36 -5.29
CA TRP A 248 -20.97 -11.08 -4.87
C TRP A 248 -20.56 -9.93 -5.82
N VAL A 249 -19.29 -9.86 -6.24
CA VAL A 249 -18.82 -8.88 -7.23
C VAL A 249 -19.60 -9.00 -8.54
N GLN A 250 -19.83 -10.22 -9.05
CA GLN A 250 -20.60 -10.45 -10.27
C GLN A 250 -22.08 -10.11 -10.12
N GLU A 251 -22.70 -10.45 -8.99
CA GLU A 251 -24.09 -10.11 -8.69
C GLU A 251 -24.27 -8.59 -8.64
N TYR A 252 -23.32 -7.89 -8.01
CA TYR A 252 -23.33 -6.44 -7.93
C TYR A 252 -23.19 -5.78 -9.30
N SER A 253 -22.31 -6.30 -10.15
CA SER A 253 -22.14 -5.83 -11.53
C SER A 253 -23.41 -6.04 -12.37
N ARG A 254 -24.05 -7.21 -12.26
CA ARG A 254 -25.32 -7.48 -12.96
C ARG A 254 -26.44 -6.54 -12.51
N LYS A 255 -26.50 -6.26 -11.21
CA LYS A 255 -27.50 -5.31 -10.65
C LYS A 255 -27.35 -3.92 -11.26
N LEU A 256 -26.14 -3.41 -11.39
CA LEU A 256 -25.89 -2.07 -11.96
C LEU A 256 -25.89 -2.05 -13.50
N GLY A 257 -25.75 -3.21 -14.12
CA GLY A 257 -25.52 -3.34 -15.56
C GLY A 257 -24.05 -3.09 -15.93
N THR A 258 -23.41 -4.11 -16.48
CA THR A 258 -21.96 -4.11 -16.76
C THR A 258 -21.53 -2.95 -17.64
N ASP A 259 -22.16 -2.79 -18.81
CA ASP A 259 -21.84 -1.71 -19.76
C ASP A 259 -22.19 -0.31 -19.22
N ALA A 260 -23.33 -0.19 -18.52
CA ALA A 260 -23.73 1.06 -17.89
C ALA A 260 -22.72 1.51 -16.83
N SER A 261 -22.23 0.57 -16.01
CA SER A 261 -21.21 0.83 -15.00
C SER A 261 -19.89 1.31 -15.59
N LEU A 262 -19.45 0.70 -16.70
CA LEU A 262 -18.20 1.10 -17.36
C LEU A 262 -18.32 2.49 -17.99
N ARG A 263 -19.43 2.77 -18.69
CA ARG A 263 -19.70 4.11 -19.22
C ARG A 263 -19.73 5.15 -18.10
N PHE A 264 -20.45 4.86 -17.02
CA PHE A 264 -20.53 5.74 -15.86
C PHE A 264 -19.17 6.02 -15.25
N LYS A 265 -18.36 4.98 -14.98
CA LYS A 265 -17.00 5.09 -14.43
C LYS A 265 -16.07 5.90 -15.35
N SER A 266 -16.20 5.76 -16.68
CA SER A 266 -15.35 6.50 -17.63
C SER A 266 -15.49 8.02 -17.48
N GLY A 267 -16.63 8.50 -17.00
CA GLY A 267 -16.90 9.93 -16.77
C GLY A 267 -16.08 10.59 -15.67
N PHE A 268 -15.46 9.78 -14.77
CA PHE A 268 -14.60 10.27 -13.69
C PHE A 268 -13.30 9.44 -13.53
N ALA A 269 -12.97 8.61 -14.54
CA ALA A 269 -11.70 7.91 -14.58
C ALA A 269 -10.54 8.94 -14.51
N ASN A 270 -9.51 8.66 -13.72
CA ASN A 270 -8.36 9.53 -13.47
C ASN A 270 -8.64 10.85 -12.72
N GLU A 271 -9.86 11.05 -12.22
CA GLU A 271 -10.26 12.27 -11.48
C GLU A 271 -10.04 12.11 -9.95
N TYR A 272 -9.26 11.13 -9.50
CA TYR A 272 -9.06 10.87 -8.07
C TYR A 272 -8.61 12.12 -7.31
N SER A 273 -7.60 12.84 -7.80
CA SER A 273 -7.03 14.04 -7.16
C SER A 273 -7.55 15.31 -7.85
N SER A 274 -8.87 15.47 -7.93
CA SER A 274 -9.52 16.61 -8.54
C SER A 274 -10.86 16.93 -7.85
N PRO A 275 -11.47 18.10 -8.11
CA PRO A 275 -12.84 18.41 -7.66
C PRO A 275 -13.90 17.44 -8.24
N ARG A 276 -13.58 16.74 -9.32
CA ARG A 276 -14.42 15.75 -9.99
C ARG A 276 -14.21 14.33 -9.46
N ASN A 277 -13.52 14.17 -8.32
CA ASN A 277 -13.44 12.89 -7.62
C ASN A 277 -14.86 12.32 -7.42
N ALA A 278 -15.04 11.03 -7.69
CA ALA A 278 -16.36 10.39 -7.73
C ALA A 278 -17.17 10.59 -6.45
N LEU A 279 -16.53 10.57 -5.28
CA LEU A 279 -17.17 10.81 -3.98
C LEU A 279 -17.53 12.29 -3.81
N LEU A 280 -16.62 13.22 -4.15
CA LEU A 280 -16.82 14.67 -4.00
C LEU A 280 -17.89 15.19 -4.94
N ASP A 281 -17.90 14.72 -6.20
CA ASP A 281 -18.92 15.07 -7.21
C ASP A 281 -20.26 14.37 -6.98
N GLY A 282 -20.37 13.52 -5.95
CA GLY A 282 -21.60 12.80 -5.63
C GLY A 282 -22.00 11.73 -6.65
N LYS A 283 -21.09 11.33 -7.54
CA LYS A 283 -21.31 10.23 -8.50
C LYS A 283 -21.36 8.89 -7.80
N VAL A 284 -20.50 8.69 -6.80
CA VAL A 284 -20.49 7.49 -5.95
C VAL A 284 -20.65 7.93 -4.50
N ALA A 285 -21.63 7.36 -3.80
CA ALA A 285 -21.96 7.80 -2.45
C ALA A 285 -21.04 7.20 -1.38
N MET A 286 -20.45 6.03 -1.64
CA MET A 286 -19.53 5.32 -0.73
C MET A 286 -18.36 4.76 -1.53
N VAL A 287 -17.13 4.92 -0.99
CA VAL A 287 -15.89 4.40 -1.61
C VAL A 287 -14.97 3.80 -0.55
N VAL A 288 -14.23 2.75 -0.91
CA VAL A 288 -13.15 2.23 -0.05
C VAL A 288 -11.88 2.97 -0.38
N GLN A 289 -11.28 3.61 0.64
CA GLN A 289 -10.06 4.38 0.48
C GLN A 289 -9.20 4.38 1.76
N GLY A 290 -7.93 4.72 1.57
CA GLY A 290 -7.03 5.00 2.68
C GLY A 290 -7.22 6.41 3.25
N PRO A 291 -6.55 6.70 4.38
CA PRO A 291 -6.71 7.97 5.11
C PRO A 291 -6.28 9.20 4.29
N TRP A 292 -5.43 9.03 3.28
CA TRP A 292 -5.00 10.09 2.35
C TRP A 292 -6.12 10.72 1.51
N LEU A 293 -7.30 10.08 1.39
CA LEU A 293 -8.45 10.70 0.73
C LEU A 293 -8.87 12.00 1.43
N ALA A 294 -8.68 12.10 2.73
CA ALA A 294 -8.96 13.32 3.46
C ALA A 294 -8.14 14.52 2.98
N ASN A 295 -6.92 14.31 2.45
CA ASN A 295 -6.16 15.38 1.81
C ASN A 295 -6.80 15.89 0.52
N VAL A 296 -7.35 14.98 -0.29
CA VAL A 296 -8.11 15.33 -1.51
C VAL A 296 -9.36 16.14 -1.14
N ILE A 297 -10.10 15.67 -0.11
CA ILE A 297 -11.28 16.36 0.41
C ILE A 297 -10.90 17.76 0.90
N ASN A 298 -9.92 17.87 1.78
CA ASN A 298 -9.47 19.15 2.34
C ASN A 298 -9.03 20.15 1.27
N ARG A 299 -8.40 19.65 0.20
CA ARG A 299 -7.89 20.52 -0.88
C ARG A 299 -9.00 21.00 -1.82
N PHE A 300 -9.96 20.18 -2.17
CA PHE A 300 -10.91 20.47 -3.25
C PHE A 300 -12.33 20.74 -2.76
N ALA A 301 -12.68 20.28 -1.57
CA ALA A 301 -14.01 20.42 -0.99
C ALA A 301 -13.93 20.45 0.55
N PRO A 302 -13.34 21.50 1.16
CA PRO A 302 -13.08 21.55 2.62
C PRO A 302 -14.37 21.46 3.45
N ASP A 303 -15.51 21.87 2.90
CA ASP A 303 -16.84 21.81 3.57
C ASP A 303 -17.59 20.49 3.28
N PHE A 304 -16.93 19.50 2.66
CA PHE A 304 -17.57 18.22 2.32
C PHE A 304 -17.83 17.39 3.57
N GLU A 305 -19.11 17.11 3.82
CA GLU A 305 -19.53 16.31 4.95
C GLU A 305 -19.41 14.81 4.66
N TYR A 306 -18.38 14.19 5.18
CA TYR A 306 -18.15 12.75 5.05
C TYR A 306 -18.14 12.02 6.38
N GLY A 307 -18.35 10.72 6.31
CA GLY A 307 -18.07 9.81 7.40
C GLY A 307 -17.02 8.79 7.00
N VAL A 308 -16.37 8.19 7.99
CA VAL A 308 -15.45 7.06 7.83
C VAL A 308 -15.92 5.95 8.75
N ALA A 309 -15.94 4.73 8.23
CA ALA A 309 -16.30 3.52 8.98
C ALA A 309 -15.35 2.37 8.60
N PRO A 310 -15.19 1.35 9.45
CA PRO A 310 -14.56 0.10 9.02
C PRO A 310 -15.24 -0.43 7.75
N MET A 311 -14.48 -1.15 6.94
CA MET A 311 -15.06 -1.79 5.76
C MET A 311 -16.14 -2.80 6.16
N PRO A 312 -17.25 -2.88 5.41
CA PRO A 312 -18.25 -3.91 5.62
C PRO A 312 -17.66 -5.31 5.48
N VAL A 313 -18.10 -6.23 6.32
CA VAL A 313 -17.67 -7.63 6.35
C VAL A 313 -18.86 -8.55 6.08
N ALA A 314 -18.62 -9.83 5.76
CA ALA A 314 -19.69 -10.82 5.74
C ALA A 314 -20.43 -10.82 7.09
N ASP A 315 -21.74 -10.97 7.06
CA ASP A 315 -22.63 -10.69 8.21
C ASP A 315 -22.23 -11.46 9.46
N GLU A 316 -21.84 -12.74 9.28
CA GLU A 316 -21.37 -13.63 10.35
C GLU A 316 -20.03 -13.23 10.98
N LEU A 317 -19.29 -12.34 10.32
CA LEU A 317 -17.98 -11.88 10.78
C LEU A 317 -18.03 -10.55 11.55
N TYR A 318 -19.19 -9.91 11.59
CA TYR A 318 -19.27 -8.59 12.20
C TYR A 318 -19.00 -8.63 13.70
N ASP A 319 -18.00 -7.84 14.10
CA ASP A 319 -17.66 -7.58 15.51
C ASP A 319 -17.28 -6.09 15.62
N PRO A 320 -18.04 -5.26 16.34
CA PRO A 320 -17.78 -3.84 16.47
C PRO A 320 -16.48 -3.52 17.23
N THR A 321 -15.95 -4.47 17.99
CA THR A 321 -14.75 -4.30 18.82
C THR A 321 -13.47 -4.70 18.09
N GLN A 322 -13.59 -5.49 17.01
CA GLN A 322 -12.47 -6.05 16.26
C GLN A 322 -12.70 -5.91 14.74
N PRO A 323 -12.57 -4.69 14.21
CA PRO A 323 -12.80 -4.45 12.80
C PRO A 323 -11.79 -5.23 11.93
N ILE A 324 -12.28 -5.76 10.80
CA ILE A 324 -11.44 -6.32 9.73
C ILE A 324 -11.19 -5.20 8.72
N GLY A 325 -9.94 -5.03 8.31
CA GLY A 325 -9.57 -4.11 7.25
C GLY A 325 -8.13 -4.33 6.81
N LEU A 326 -7.82 -3.99 5.57
CA LEU A 326 -6.47 -4.09 5.05
C LEU A 326 -5.59 -3.02 5.72
N VAL A 327 -4.48 -3.48 6.29
CA VAL A 327 -3.45 -2.63 6.89
C VAL A 327 -2.22 -2.66 6.00
N GLU A 328 -1.81 -1.49 5.56
CA GLU A 328 -0.58 -1.26 4.83
C GLU A 328 0.29 -0.28 5.59
N SER A 329 1.56 -0.20 5.25
CA SER A 329 2.49 0.80 5.77
C SER A 329 3.53 1.11 4.71
N ASP A 330 3.87 2.37 4.57
CA ASP A 330 5.14 2.72 3.97
C ASP A 330 6.25 2.38 4.96
N ILE A 331 7.39 1.95 4.46
CA ILE A 331 8.50 1.46 5.28
C ILE A 331 9.82 2.11 4.89
N LEU A 332 10.77 2.10 5.84
CA LEU A 332 12.18 2.43 5.60
C LEU A 332 13.06 1.20 5.79
N ILE A 333 14.01 1.02 4.88
CA ILE A 333 15.05 -0.01 4.96
C ILE A 333 16.43 0.58 4.76
N ILE A 334 17.45 -0.03 5.36
CA ILE A 334 18.85 0.25 5.07
C ILE A 334 19.37 -0.87 4.16
N PRO A 335 19.66 -0.57 2.88
CA PRO A 335 20.12 -1.58 1.95
C PRO A 335 21.51 -2.07 2.31
N ARG A 336 21.79 -3.35 2.05
CA ARG A 336 23.11 -3.91 2.24
C ARG A 336 24.11 -3.25 1.27
N GLY A 337 25.27 -2.88 1.79
CA GLY A 337 26.28 -2.14 1.05
C GLY A 337 26.08 -0.62 1.05
N ALA A 338 25.13 -0.10 1.83
CA ALA A 338 24.93 1.35 2.03
C ALA A 338 26.26 2.03 2.40
N PRO A 339 26.72 3.04 1.64
CA PRO A 339 28.01 3.72 1.89
C PRO A 339 28.09 4.41 3.26
N ASN A 340 26.96 4.91 3.77
CA ASN A 340 26.85 5.55 5.08
C ASN A 340 25.69 4.93 5.91
N ALA A 341 25.77 3.62 6.15
CA ALA A 341 24.76 2.90 6.94
C ALA A 341 24.61 3.46 8.36
N GLU A 342 25.70 3.99 8.98
CA GLU A 342 25.66 4.62 10.28
C GLU A 342 24.75 5.86 10.29
N GLY A 343 24.93 6.76 9.33
CA GLY A 343 24.10 7.96 9.22
C GLY A 343 22.66 7.64 8.82
N ALA A 344 22.46 6.63 7.97
CA ALA A 344 21.15 6.12 7.63
C ALA A 344 20.43 5.60 8.87
N LEU A 345 21.11 4.86 9.73
CA LEU A 345 20.56 4.35 10.99
C LEU A 345 20.22 5.47 11.97
N GLU A 346 21.07 6.49 12.12
CA GLU A 346 20.78 7.65 12.98
C GLU A 346 19.51 8.38 12.50
N PHE A 347 19.36 8.59 11.20
CA PHE A 347 18.16 9.20 10.64
C PHE A 347 16.93 8.28 10.77
N LEU A 348 17.06 6.99 10.48
CA LEU A 348 15.99 6.02 10.67
C LEU A 348 15.49 6.05 12.13
N LEU A 349 16.37 6.02 13.12
CA LEU A 349 16.00 6.10 14.53
C LEU A 349 15.36 7.46 14.90
N PHE A 350 15.78 8.54 14.25
CA PHE A 350 15.15 9.85 14.42
C PHE A 350 13.71 9.83 13.91
N THR A 351 13.45 9.23 12.74
CA THR A 351 12.07 9.11 12.20
C THR A 351 11.17 8.27 13.10
N GLN A 352 11.73 7.38 13.92
CA GLN A 352 10.98 6.50 14.83
C GLN A 352 10.68 7.15 16.20
N ARG A 353 11.03 8.39 16.43
CA ARG A 353 10.56 9.13 17.60
C ARG A 353 9.05 9.35 17.50
N PRO A 354 8.26 9.11 18.56
CA PRO A 354 6.79 9.22 18.50
C PRO A 354 6.31 10.55 17.91
N GLU A 355 6.93 11.65 18.34
CA GLU A 355 6.60 13.00 17.86
C GLU A 355 6.88 13.20 16.36
N ILE A 356 7.86 12.49 15.79
CA ILE A 356 8.18 12.55 14.37
C ILE A 356 7.21 11.67 13.55
N ILE A 357 6.90 10.46 14.04
CA ILE A 357 5.88 9.60 13.42
C ILE A 357 4.54 10.32 13.35
N GLU A 358 4.10 10.91 14.45
CA GLU A 358 2.82 11.62 14.51
C GLU A 358 2.82 12.89 13.65
N ARG A 359 3.91 13.67 13.67
CA ARG A 359 4.06 14.84 12.81
C ARG A 359 3.94 14.47 11.33
N LEU A 360 4.63 13.42 10.90
CA LEU A 360 4.59 12.98 9.50
C LEU A 360 3.21 12.43 9.14
N SER A 361 2.59 11.66 10.04
CA SER A 361 1.25 11.11 9.85
C SER A 361 0.19 12.23 9.71
N ILE A 362 0.25 13.28 10.53
CA ILE A 362 -0.61 14.47 10.41
C ILE A 362 -0.41 15.13 9.03
N ALA A 363 0.85 15.38 8.65
CA ALA A 363 1.16 16.05 7.39
C ALA A 363 0.72 15.24 6.15
N HIS A 364 0.70 13.90 6.26
CA HIS A 364 0.21 13.00 5.21
C HIS A 364 -1.28 12.66 5.30
N PHE A 365 -1.99 13.19 6.30
CA PHE A 365 -3.39 12.84 6.59
C PHE A 365 -3.60 11.35 6.93
N LYS A 366 -2.53 10.64 7.32
CA LYS A 366 -2.51 9.20 7.55
C LYS A 366 -2.61 8.85 9.04
N ASN A 367 -3.08 7.65 9.33
CA ASN A 367 -3.08 7.12 10.69
C ASN A 367 -1.64 6.90 11.19
N THR A 368 -1.47 6.93 12.52
CA THR A 368 -0.19 6.57 13.12
C THR A 368 0.11 5.09 12.97
N THR A 369 1.38 4.74 13.00
CA THR A 369 1.85 3.34 13.05
C THR A 369 2.08 2.87 14.50
N LEU A 370 1.98 3.78 15.47
CA LEU A 370 2.13 3.45 16.89
C LEU A 370 0.89 2.71 17.42
N SER A 371 1.09 1.84 18.41
CA SER A 371 0.01 1.14 19.12
C SER A 371 -0.89 2.10 19.92
N THR A 372 -0.33 3.24 20.33
CA THR A 372 -1.05 4.29 21.04
C THR A 372 -0.73 5.63 20.41
N ALA A 373 -1.76 6.31 19.93
CA ALA A 373 -1.67 7.68 19.44
C ALA A 373 -1.75 8.65 20.63
N SER A 374 -1.00 9.76 20.57
CA SER A 374 -1.15 10.84 21.56
C SER A 374 -2.51 11.53 21.42
N GLU A 375 -3.00 12.13 22.50
CA GLU A 375 -4.25 12.94 22.45
C GLU A 375 -4.08 14.14 21.51
N ASP A 376 -2.91 14.76 21.52
CA ASP A 376 -2.54 15.84 20.61
C ASP A 376 -2.64 15.43 19.13
N PHE A 377 -2.18 14.24 18.79
CA PHE A 377 -2.30 13.68 17.45
C PHE A 377 -3.76 13.58 17.01
N ILE A 378 -4.59 13.02 17.87
CA ILE A 378 -6.02 12.80 17.58
C ILE A 378 -6.76 14.12 17.42
N VAL A 379 -6.52 15.09 18.32
CA VAL A 379 -7.21 16.39 18.33
C VAL A 379 -6.78 17.28 17.15
N LYS A 380 -5.51 17.27 16.82
CA LYS A 380 -4.94 18.10 15.73
C LYS A 380 -5.04 17.48 14.35
N HIS A 381 -5.46 16.21 14.26
CA HIS A 381 -5.43 15.48 12.99
C HIS A 381 -6.47 16.01 12.00
N PRO A 382 -6.07 16.37 10.76
CA PRO A 382 -6.99 16.97 9.77
C PRO A 382 -8.00 15.96 9.18
N ASN A 383 -7.78 14.65 9.34
CA ASN A 383 -8.74 13.61 8.96
C ASN A 383 -9.63 13.27 10.17
N SER A 384 -10.90 13.65 10.11
CA SER A 384 -11.88 13.38 11.17
C SER A 384 -12.11 11.88 11.44
N GLY A 385 -11.78 11.02 10.46
CA GLY A 385 -11.87 9.56 10.56
C GLY A 385 -10.64 8.87 11.15
N VAL A 386 -9.60 9.59 11.60
CA VAL A 386 -8.31 9.01 12.01
C VAL A 386 -8.44 7.93 13.09
N ARG A 387 -9.41 8.08 14.02
CA ARG A 387 -9.67 7.08 15.07
C ARG A 387 -10.08 5.72 14.49
N VAL A 388 -10.86 5.71 13.40
CA VAL A 388 -11.29 4.48 12.71
C VAL A 388 -10.08 3.76 12.12
N PHE A 389 -9.21 4.49 11.43
CA PHE A 389 -7.99 3.92 10.83
C PHE A 389 -7.04 3.37 11.90
N ASN A 390 -6.82 4.10 13.00
CA ASN A 390 -6.01 3.61 14.12
C ASN A 390 -6.62 2.33 14.73
N ALA A 391 -7.93 2.28 14.92
CA ALA A 391 -8.61 1.11 15.47
C ALA A 391 -8.46 -0.13 14.57
N ILE A 392 -8.51 0.03 13.24
CA ILE A 392 -8.28 -1.07 12.29
C ILE A 392 -6.81 -1.51 12.35
N ALA A 393 -5.86 -0.57 12.37
CA ALA A 393 -4.43 -0.87 12.43
C ALA A 393 -4.03 -1.63 13.72
N ASP A 394 -4.73 -1.37 14.83
CA ASP A 394 -4.48 -2.08 16.11
C ASP A 394 -5.44 -3.26 16.35
N SER A 395 -6.33 -3.56 15.40
CA SER A 395 -7.23 -4.71 15.50
C SER A 395 -6.43 -6.03 15.39
N PRO A 396 -6.73 -7.03 16.26
CA PRO A 396 -6.17 -8.37 16.09
C PRO A 396 -6.65 -9.06 14.81
N ARG A 397 -7.68 -8.52 14.15
CA ARG A 397 -8.24 -9.00 12.88
C ARG A 397 -7.83 -8.11 11.69
N GLY A 398 -6.87 -7.20 11.86
CA GLY A 398 -6.27 -6.47 10.76
C GLY A 398 -5.61 -7.43 9.78
N VAL A 399 -5.90 -7.29 8.48
CA VAL A 399 -5.41 -8.19 7.43
C VAL A 399 -4.31 -7.54 6.61
N LEU A 400 -3.42 -8.36 6.08
CA LEU A 400 -2.28 -7.93 5.28
C LEU A 400 -2.34 -8.58 3.89
N VAL A 401 -1.70 -7.93 2.92
CA VAL A 401 -1.38 -8.61 1.66
C VAL A 401 -0.45 -9.80 1.92
N PRO A 402 -0.45 -10.83 1.05
CA PRO A 402 0.45 -11.98 1.17
C PRO A 402 1.91 -11.57 1.35
N ARG A 403 2.56 -12.08 2.38
CA ARG A 403 3.96 -11.80 2.73
C ARG A 403 4.90 -12.76 1.97
N THR A 404 4.96 -12.60 0.68
CA THR A 404 5.79 -13.42 -0.23
C THR A 404 6.34 -12.57 -1.36
N ARG A 405 7.50 -12.92 -1.87
CA ARG A 405 8.10 -12.31 -3.08
C ARG A 405 7.25 -12.51 -4.34
N ALA A 406 6.36 -13.50 -4.33
CA ALA A 406 5.41 -13.73 -5.41
C ALA A 406 4.25 -12.73 -5.42
N TRP A 407 4.08 -11.91 -4.36
CA TRP A 407 2.92 -11.03 -4.24
C TRP A 407 2.69 -10.10 -5.44
N PRO A 408 3.68 -9.42 -6.03
CA PRO A 408 3.44 -8.56 -7.19
C PRO A 408 2.74 -9.30 -8.34
N GLU A 409 3.19 -10.52 -8.68
CA GLU A 409 2.55 -11.35 -9.71
C GLU A 409 1.15 -11.82 -9.28
N CYS A 410 0.98 -12.20 -8.01
CA CYS A 410 -0.33 -12.60 -7.49
C CYS A 410 -1.31 -11.42 -7.52
N LYS A 411 -0.85 -10.21 -7.19
CA LYS A 411 -1.64 -8.98 -7.28
C LYS A 411 -2.11 -8.72 -8.71
N ASP A 412 -1.21 -8.83 -9.70
CA ASP A 412 -1.57 -8.65 -11.11
C ASP A 412 -2.63 -9.65 -11.57
N GLN A 413 -2.59 -10.91 -11.08
CA GLN A 413 -3.63 -11.89 -11.36
C GLN A 413 -4.97 -11.49 -10.72
N MET A 414 -4.96 -10.97 -9.49
CA MET A 414 -6.17 -10.50 -8.84
C MET A 414 -6.74 -9.24 -9.51
N ASP A 415 -5.91 -8.31 -9.94
CA ASP A 415 -6.34 -7.10 -10.65
C ASP A 415 -7.00 -7.45 -11.98
N GLY A 416 -6.41 -8.37 -12.76
CA GLY A 416 -7.01 -8.89 -13.98
C GLY A 416 -8.31 -9.67 -13.72
N ALA A 417 -8.37 -10.45 -12.63
CA ALA A 417 -9.57 -11.18 -12.24
C ALA A 417 -10.70 -10.22 -11.84
N ALA A 418 -10.42 -9.16 -11.10
CA ALA A 418 -11.42 -8.18 -10.71
C ALA A 418 -12.14 -7.57 -11.92
N GLN A 419 -11.40 -7.26 -12.99
CA GLN A 419 -11.98 -6.76 -14.24
C GLN A 419 -12.88 -7.83 -14.90
N ARG A 420 -12.41 -9.07 -15.03
CA ARG A 420 -13.19 -10.17 -15.63
C ARG A 420 -14.45 -10.50 -14.82
N LEU A 421 -14.35 -10.49 -13.49
CA LEU A 421 -15.49 -10.67 -12.59
C LEU A 421 -16.52 -9.57 -12.80
N TRP A 422 -16.07 -8.31 -12.89
CA TRP A 422 -16.97 -7.18 -13.13
C TRP A 422 -17.64 -7.27 -14.50
N MET A 423 -16.91 -7.70 -15.53
CA MET A 423 -17.43 -7.89 -16.87
C MET A 423 -18.36 -9.09 -17.01
N CYS A 424 -18.40 -9.96 -16.00
CA CYS A 424 -19.13 -11.25 -16.03
C CYS A 424 -18.76 -12.13 -17.24
N GLU A 425 -17.47 -12.10 -17.64
CA GLU A 425 -16.98 -12.81 -18.84
C GLU A 425 -17.08 -14.34 -18.69
N GLU A 426 -16.88 -14.83 -17.46
CA GLU A 426 -16.90 -16.24 -17.10
C GLU A 426 -17.56 -16.40 -15.71
N SER A 427 -17.72 -17.64 -15.24
CA SER A 427 -18.13 -17.88 -13.86
C SER A 427 -17.06 -17.43 -12.85
N ALA A 428 -17.48 -17.02 -11.66
CA ALA A 428 -16.57 -16.64 -10.58
C ALA A 428 -15.54 -17.76 -10.29
N GLU A 429 -16.00 -19.02 -10.32
CA GLU A 429 -15.18 -20.21 -10.09
C GLU A 429 -14.07 -20.36 -11.15
N SER A 430 -14.40 -20.20 -12.44
CA SER A 430 -13.44 -20.29 -13.55
C SER A 430 -12.37 -19.21 -13.42
N ILE A 431 -12.79 -17.96 -13.15
CA ILE A 431 -11.87 -16.83 -13.00
C ILE A 431 -10.94 -17.05 -11.81
N MET A 432 -11.49 -17.42 -10.64
CA MET A 432 -10.69 -17.60 -9.42
C MET A 432 -9.79 -18.84 -9.50
N GLU A 433 -10.19 -19.89 -10.21
CA GLU A 433 -9.30 -21.03 -10.49
C GLU A 433 -8.11 -20.60 -11.36
N SER A 434 -8.33 -19.75 -12.36
CA SER A 434 -7.22 -19.21 -13.16
C SER A 434 -6.24 -18.38 -12.31
N VAL A 435 -6.74 -17.61 -11.33
CA VAL A 435 -5.91 -16.87 -10.36
C VAL A 435 -5.11 -17.85 -9.51
N ARG A 436 -5.78 -18.90 -8.96
CA ARG A 436 -5.13 -19.91 -8.12
C ARG A 436 -3.95 -20.56 -8.85
N VAL A 437 -4.18 -21.04 -10.06
CA VAL A 437 -3.14 -21.73 -10.86
C VAL A 437 -1.96 -20.83 -11.15
N ARG A 438 -2.20 -19.59 -11.59
CA ARG A 438 -1.12 -18.65 -11.95
C ARG A 438 -0.38 -18.14 -10.71
N SER A 439 -1.09 -17.83 -9.63
CA SER A 439 -0.47 -17.43 -8.36
C SER A 439 0.35 -18.56 -7.77
N GLN A 440 -0.14 -19.82 -7.82
CA GLN A 440 0.62 -20.98 -7.38
C GLN A 440 1.92 -21.12 -8.16
N ALA A 441 1.87 -21.02 -9.48
CA ALA A 441 3.07 -21.09 -10.31
C ALA A 441 4.10 -19.99 -9.98
N ALA A 442 3.65 -18.78 -9.61
CA ALA A 442 4.55 -17.71 -9.13
C ALA A 442 5.19 -18.06 -7.79
N MET A 443 4.42 -18.60 -6.86
CA MET A 443 4.90 -19.05 -5.54
C MET A 443 5.91 -20.20 -5.65
N ASP A 444 5.63 -21.18 -6.50
CA ASP A 444 6.52 -22.33 -6.74
C ASP A 444 7.86 -21.89 -7.31
N ARG A 445 7.87 -20.94 -8.26
CA ARG A 445 9.12 -20.34 -8.78
C ARG A 445 9.94 -19.67 -7.70
N VAL A 446 9.29 -18.94 -6.77
CA VAL A 446 9.98 -18.30 -5.65
C VAL A 446 10.59 -19.36 -4.73
N LEU A 447 9.85 -20.41 -4.40
CA LEU A 447 10.33 -21.51 -3.57
C LEU A 447 11.54 -22.22 -4.20
N GLU A 448 11.48 -22.51 -5.51
CA GLU A 448 12.62 -23.09 -6.23
C GLU A 448 13.85 -22.18 -6.22
N MET A 449 13.67 -20.87 -6.40
CA MET A 449 14.78 -19.90 -6.34
C MET A 449 15.41 -19.86 -4.95
N ASN A 450 14.63 -19.95 -3.90
CA ASN A 450 15.12 -19.95 -2.53
C ASN A 450 15.91 -21.24 -2.24
N ASN A 451 15.37 -22.41 -2.65
CA ASN A 451 16.05 -23.70 -2.48
C ASN A 451 17.39 -23.81 -3.23
N ARG A 452 17.56 -23.09 -4.34
CA ARG A 452 18.86 -23.06 -5.09
C ARG A 452 19.89 -22.14 -4.44
N ARG A 453 19.48 -21.27 -3.51
CA ARG A 453 20.38 -20.33 -2.80
C ARG A 453 20.78 -20.81 -1.42
N ALA A 454 19.99 -21.71 -0.83
CA ALA A 454 20.29 -22.41 0.43
C ALA A 454 21.32 -23.52 0.20
#